data_b1a0a2b44c810d24f3d4c7d2884e6024
#
_entry.id   b1a0a2b44c810d24f3d4c7d2884e6024
#
_cell.length_a   1.000
_cell.length_b   1.000
_cell.length_c   1.000
_cell.angle_alpha   90.00
_cell.angle_beta   90.00
_cell.angle_gamma   90.00
#
_symmetry.space_group_name_H-M   'P 1'
#
loop_
_entity.id
_entity.type
_entity.pdbx_description
1 polymer ?
#
loop_
_entity_poly.entity_id
_entity_poly.type
_entity_poly.pdbx_seq_one_letter_code
_entity_poly.pdbx_strand_id
1 'polypeptide(L)'
;MPQVTDHGGGVWSLRVPIPDNPLGHTLVHVLDTDRGPVLVDTGWDDPASWAELVGGLDALGIAMTDVHGVVITHHHPDHHGLSGRVREESGAWIAMHAADTAVVRRTREARPGTWLDYLARKLAAVGAPEDHLVPLRAARDSGRMDTLPGLRSALPDREIVPGELLDLAGRRLRAIWTPGHTPGHVCLHLEEEHPSRLPGHGRLFSGDHLLPGISPHIGLYEDPDEVTEADPLGDYLDSLERIGRLGVAEVLPAHQYAFPDAAGRVRELLDHHEERLTGLLGLLATPLTPWRLAERMEWNRPWEQIPYGSRNIAVSEAEAHVRRLVKLGRAEAVPGTDPMEYVAV
;
A
#
# COMPACT_ATOMS: atom_id res chain seq x y z
N MET A 1 -1.33 -23.95 13.80
CA MET A 1 -2.43 -24.11 12.83
C MET A 1 -2.61 -22.80 12.13
N PRO A 2 -2.77 -22.77 10.81
CA PRO A 2 -3.02 -21.55 10.08
C PRO A 2 -4.25 -20.82 10.65
N GLN A 3 -4.16 -19.50 10.77
CA GLN A 3 -5.27 -18.71 11.30
C GLN A 3 -6.20 -18.32 10.15
N VAL A 4 -7.37 -18.94 10.11
CA VAL A 4 -8.44 -18.68 9.15
C VAL A 4 -9.59 -18.00 9.89
N THR A 5 -10.12 -16.92 9.32
CA THR A 5 -11.33 -16.25 9.81
C THR A 5 -12.42 -16.38 8.76
N ASP A 6 -13.57 -16.94 9.14
CA ASP A 6 -14.76 -17.04 8.28
C ASP A 6 -15.66 -15.82 8.45
N HIS A 7 -15.87 -15.07 7.37
CA HIS A 7 -16.78 -13.92 7.31
C HIS A 7 -18.17 -14.28 6.77
N GLY A 8 -18.38 -15.57 6.47
CA GLY A 8 -19.61 -16.06 5.88
C GLY A 8 -19.80 -15.69 4.42
N GLY A 9 -20.78 -16.34 3.77
CA GLY A 9 -21.10 -16.08 2.36
C GLY A 9 -19.94 -16.38 1.40
N GLY A 10 -19.09 -17.37 1.71
CA GLY A 10 -17.95 -17.74 0.86
C GLY A 10 -16.81 -16.72 0.87
N VAL A 11 -16.57 -16.07 2.00
CA VAL A 11 -15.47 -15.11 2.20
C VAL A 11 -14.69 -15.47 3.45
N TRP A 12 -13.37 -15.62 3.32
CA TRP A 12 -12.45 -15.91 4.43
C TRP A 12 -11.24 -15.00 4.39
N SER A 13 -10.57 -14.85 5.54
CA SER A 13 -9.26 -14.19 5.64
C SER A 13 -8.24 -15.21 6.16
N LEU A 14 -7.08 -15.24 5.51
CA LEU A 14 -5.92 -16.05 5.90
C LEU A 14 -4.83 -15.09 6.41
N ARG A 15 -4.23 -15.38 7.58
CA ARG A 15 -3.09 -14.63 8.08
C ARG A 15 -1.81 -15.14 7.47
N VAL A 16 -1.23 -14.37 6.56
CA VAL A 16 0.04 -14.67 5.91
C VAL A 16 1.12 -13.79 6.53
N PRO A 17 2.14 -14.34 7.22
CA PRO A 17 3.12 -13.56 7.95
C PRO A 17 3.98 -12.70 7.05
N ILE A 18 4.45 -11.56 7.59
CA ILE A 18 5.47 -10.71 6.99
C ILE A 18 6.70 -10.82 7.91
N PRO A 19 7.76 -11.55 7.51
CA PRO A 19 8.93 -11.76 8.35
C PRO A 19 9.59 -10.44 8.76
N ASP A 20 9.98 -10.34 10.04
CA ASP A 20 10.70 -9.20 10.62
C ASP A 20 10.03 -7.83 10.43
N ASN A 21 8.70 -7.81 10.23
CA ASN A 21 7.92 -6.59 10.01
C ASN A 21 6.93 -6.34 11.16
N PRO A 22 6.84 -5.09 11.68
CA PRO A 22 5.92 -4.75 12.77
C PRO A 22 4.43 -4.91 12.43
N LEU A 23 4.03 -4.96 11.15
CA LEU A 23 2.66 -5.28 10.73
C LEU A 23 2.30 -6.74 11.03
N GLY A 24 3.30 -7.61 11.14
CA GLY A 24 3.18 -9.01 11.52
C GLY A 24 2.63 -9.92 10.43
N HIS A 25 1.56 -9.54 9.75
CA HIS A 25 0.93 -10.35 8.70
C HIS A 25 0.07 -9.52 7.75
N THR A 26 -0.11 -10.04 6.54
CA THR A 26 -1.14 -9.61 5.60
C THR A 26 -2.37 -10.53 5.72
N LEU A 27 -3.56 -9.97 5.69
CA LEU A 27 -4.80 -10.72 5.55
C LEU A 27 -5.06 -10.94 4.05
N VAL A 28 -4.71 -12.11 3.57
CA VAL A 28 -5.09 -12.58 2.23
C VAL A 28 -6.53 -13.06 2.30
N HIS A 29 -7.40 -12.47 1.45
CA HIS A 29 -8.80 -12.88 1.47
C HIS A 29 -9.07 -13.92 0.38
N VAL A 30 -9.94 -14.88 0.71
CA VAL A 30 -10.43 -15.90 -0.22
C VAL A 30 -11.89 -15.60 -0.51
N LEU A 31 -12.24 -15.53 -1.77
CA LEU A 31 -13.60 -15.36 -2.27
C LEU A 31 -13.99 -16.60 -3.07
N ASP A 32 -14.96 -17.37 -2.60
CA ASP A 32 -15.51 -18.49 -3.33
C ASP A 32 -16.33 -17.98 -4.54
N THR A 33 -16.16 -18.60 -5.70
CA THR A 33 -16.90 -18.28 -6.93
C THR A 33 -17.33 -19.54 -7.66
N ASP A 34 -18.31 -19.44 -8.57
CA ASP A 34 -18.79 -20.60 -9.33
C ASP A 34 -17.71 -21.23 -10.26
N ARG A 35 -16.56 -20.55 -10.45
CA ARG A 35 -15.43 -21.06 -11.26
C ARG A 35 -14.23 -21.49 -10.43
N GLY A 36 -14.33 -21.44 -9.11
CA GLY A 36 -13.25 -21.70 -8.17
C GLY A 36 -12.86 -20.49 -7.35
N PRO A 37 -12.05 -20.69 -6.30
CA PRO A 37 -11.64 -19.62 -5.39
C PRO A 37 -10.82 -18.54 -6.10
N VAL A 38 -11.06 -17.28 -5.70
CA VAL A 38 -10.27 -16.13 -6.10
C VAL A 38 -9.64 -15.53 -4.86
N LEU A 39 -8.35 -15.23 -4.91
CA LEU A 39 -7.64 -14.54 -3.84
C LEU A 39 -7.68 -13.03 -4.03
N VAL A 40 -7.81 -12.29 -2.95
CA VAL A 40 -7.49 -10.86 -2.89
C VAL A 40 -6.18 -10.73 -2.15
N ASP A 41 -5.15 -10.29 -2.87
CA ASP A 41 -3.73 -10.30 -2.48
C ASP A 41 -3.15 -11.72 -2.28
N THR A 42 -1.83 -11.81 -2.00
CA THR A 42 -1.14 -13.12 -1.90
C THR A 42 -0.15 -13.21 -0.75
N GLY A 43 0.29 -12.09 -0.18
CA GLY A 43 1.28 -12.06 0.88
C GLY A 43 2.72 -11.89 0.38
N TRP A 44 3.64 -11.82 1.34
CA TRP A 44 5.07 -11.61 1.15
C TRP A 44 5.76 -12.86 0.57
N ASP A 45 6.72 -12.70 -0.36
CA ASP A 45 7.48 -13.82 -0.94
C ASP A 45 8.54 -14.34 0.03
N ASP A 46 8.10 -15.24 0.91
CA ASP A 46 8.91 -15.94 1.91
C ASP A 46 8.42 -17.38 2.09
N PRO A 47 9.30 -18.36 2.41
CA PRO A 47 8.90 -19.74 2.62
C PRO A 47 7.85 -19.94 3.73
N ALA A 48 7.93 -19.18 4.84
CA ALA A 48 6.96 -19.29 5.92
C ALA A 48 5.60 -18.70 5.50
N SER A 49 5.61 -17.58 4.80
CA SER A 49 4.41 -16.94 4.23
C SER A 49 3.69 -17.87 3.25
N TRP A 50 4.46 -18.53 2.38
CA TRP A 50 3.91 -19.54 1.49
C TRP A 50 3.29 -20.72 2.21
N ALA A 51 3.96 -21.25 3.23
CA ALA A 51 3.46 -22.39 3.99
C ALA A 51 2.14 -22.05 4.71
N GLU A 52 2.02 -20.83 5.26
CA GLU A 52 0.78 -20.38 5.92
C GLU A 52 -0.33 -20.10 4.90
N LEU A 53 -0.04 -19.56 3.72
CA LEU A 53 -1.04 -19.39 2.65
C LEU A 53 -1.60 -20.73 2.20
N VAL A 54 -0.73 -21.71 1.88
CA VAL A 54 -1.15 -23.07 1.48
C VAL A 54 -1.91 -23.76 2.60
N GLY A 55 -1.37 -23.73 3.82
CA GLY A 55 -2.03 -24.34 4.98
C GLY A 55 -3.39 -23.72 5.32
N GLY A 56 -3.56 -22.41 5.07
CA GLY A 56 -4.83 -21.70 5.22
C GLY A 56 -5.86 -22.17 4.19
N LEU A 57 -5.47 -22.34 2.94
CA LEU A 57 -6.32 -22.90 1.89
C LEU A 57 -6.69 -24.36 2.18
N ASP A 58 -5.71 -25.18 2.57
CA ASP A 58 -5.94 -26.59 2.95
C ASP A 58 -6.96 -26.70 4.10
N ALA A 59 -6.90 -25.81 5.09
CA ALA A 59 -7.85 -25.78 6.20
C ALA A 59 -9.29 -25.47 5.74
N LEU A 60 -9.46 -24.82 4.59
CA LEU A 60 -10.74 -24.59 3.92
C LEU A 60 -11.13 -25.75 2.97
N GLY A 61 -10.28 -26.75 2.82
CA GLY A 61 -10.47 -27.83 1.84
C GLY A 61 -10.20 -27.40 0.38
N ILE A 62 -9.45 -26.31 0.19
CA ILE A 62 -9.10 -25.74 -1.11
C ILE A 62 -7.65 -26.11 -1.42
N ALA A 63 -7.41 -26.83 -2.51
CA ALA A 63 -6.05 -27.03 -3.00
C ALA A 63 -5.54 -25.78 -3.72
N MET A 64 -4.23 -25.50 -3.66
CA MET A 64 -3.66 -24.36 -4.38
C MET A 64 -3.98 -24.41 -5.89
N THR A 65 -4.05 -25.59 -6.46
CA THR A 65 -4.43 -25.84 -7.87
C THR A 65 -5.87 -25.45 -8.21
N ASP A 66 -6.74 -25.29 -7.21
CA ASP A 66 -8.12 -24.87 -7.41
C ASP A 66 -8.28 -23.35 -7.50
N VAL A 67 -7.23 -22.59 -7.11
CA VAL A 67 -7.24 -21.11 -7.17
C VAL A 67 -7.35 -20.68 -8.62
N HIS A 68 -8.49 -20.06 -8.96
CA HIS A 68 -8.83 -19.67 -10.32
C HIS A 68 -8.24 -18.34 -10.73
N GLY A 69 -8.08 -17.41 -9.77
CA GLY A 69 -7.58 -16.06 -10.04
C GLY A 69 -7.10 -15.33 -8.79
N VAL A 70 -6.39 -14.24 -9.03
CA VAL A 70 -5.91 -13.34 -8.00
C VAL A 70 -6.22 -11.90 -8.39
N VAL A 71 -6.80 -11.15 -7.49
CA VAL A 71 -6.99 -9.70 -7.62
C VAL A 71 -6.04 -9.01 -6.65
N ILE A 72 -5.09 -8.23 -7.17
CA ILE A 72 -4.11 -7.52 -6.37
C ILE A 72 -4.60 -6.11 -6.10
N THR A 73 -4.68 -5.73 -4.82
CA THR A 73 -5.11 -4.39 -4.41
C THR A 73 -4.09 -3.32 -4.80
N HIS A 74 -2.79 -3.64 -4.65
CA HIS A 74 -1.69 -2.76 -5.03
C HIS A 74 -0.34 -3.52 -5.09
N HIS A 75 0.70 -2.86 -5.60
CA HIS A 75 1.96 -3.51 -5.98
C HIS A 75 2.93 -3.82 -4.83
N HIS A 76 2.65 -3.47 -3.58
CA HIS A 76 3.59 -3.71 -2.47
C HIS A 76 3.91 -5.19 -2.27
N PRO A 77 5.14 -5.51 -1.81
CA PRO A 77 5.61 -6.91 -1.75
C PRO A 77 4.80 -7.82 -0.85
N ASP A 78 4.20 -7.30 0.20
CA ASP A 78 3.37 -8.06 1.13
C ASP A 78 1.93 -8.32 0.64
N HIS A 79 1.56 -7.75 -0.51
CA HIS A 79 0.30 -8.01 -1.22
C HIS A 79 0.51 -8.83 -2.48
N HIS A 80 1.53 -8.46 -3.25
CA HIS A 80 1.78 -9.02 -4.58
C HIS A 80 2.91 -10.07 -4.60
N GLY A 81 3.67 -10.22 -3.51
CA GLY A 81 4.92 -11.01 -3.47
C GLY A 81 4.78 -12.44 -3.95
N LEU A 82 3.82 -13.19 -3.39
CA LEU A 82 3.62 -14.60 -3.72
C LEU A 82 2.83 -14.85 -5.02
N SER A 83 2.34 -13.82 -5.71
CA SER A 83 1.49 -13.97 -6.90
C SER A 83 2.12 -14.80 -8.02
N GLY A 84 3.44 -14.69 -8.21
CA GLY A 84 4.17 -15.50 -9.20
C GLY A 84 4.12 -16.98 -8.86
N ARG A 85 4.33 -17.32 -7.60
CA ARG A 85 4.29 -18.70 -7.13
C ARG A 85 2.86 -19.26 -7.14
N VAL A 86 1.86 -18.47 -6.76
CA VAL A 86 0.45 -18.87 -6.89
C VAL A 86 0.14 -19.22 -8.33
N ARG A 87 0.54 -18.37 -9.31
CA ARG A 87 0.34 -18.67 -10.74
C ARG A 87 1.07 -19.93 -11.20
N GLU A 88 2.30 -20.15 -10.76
CA GLU A 88 3.09 -21.33 -11.13
C GLU A 88 2.40 -22.63 -10.68
N GLU A 89 1.79 -22.63 -9.50
CA GLU A 89 1.15 -23.81 -8.92
C GLU A 89 -0.30 -24.04 -9.43
N SER A 90 -1.05 -22.96 -9.69
CA SER A 90 -2.49 -23.02 -9.98
C SER A 90 -2.85 -22.70 -11.44
N GLY A 91 -2.01 -21.95 -12.15
CA GLY A 91 -2.39 -21.36 -13.43
C GLY A 91 -3.33 -20.16 -13.31
N ALA A 92 -3.53 -19.61 -12.10
CA ALA A 92 -4.43 -18.50 -11.84
C ALA A 92 -4.07 -17.25 -12.67
N TRP A 93 -5.08 -16.57 -13.21
CA TRP A 93 -4.90 -15.22 -13.76
C TRP A 93 -4.64 -14.20 -12.65
N ILE A 94 -3.89 -13.15 -12.94
CA ILE A 94 -3.59 -12.06 -12.01
C ILE A 94 -4.15 -10.76 -12.57
N ALA A 95 -4.94 -10.05 -11.78
CA ALA A 95 -5.46 -8.73 -12.13
C ALA A 95 -4.89 -7.65 -11.21
N MET A 96 -4.53 -6.49 -11.78
CA MET A 96 -4.03 -5.32 -11.06
C MET A 96 -4.34 -4.06 -11.86
N HIS A 97 -4.43 -2.91 -11.20
CA HIS A 97 -4.60 -1.61 -11.87
C HIS A 97 -3.37 -1.22 -12.69
N ALA A 98 -3.57 -0.60 -13.86
CA ALA A 98 -2.51 -0.27 -14.81
C ALA A 98 -1.35 0.54 -14.21
N ALA A 99 -1.66 1.52 -13.34
CA ALA A 99 -0.62 2.36 -12.74
C ALA A 99 0.35 1.55 -11.85
N ASP A 100 -0.15 0.59 -11.08
CA ASP A 100 0.68 -0.29 -10.26
C ASP A 100 1.37 -1.37 -11.10
N THR A 101 0.71 -1.88 -12.14
CA THR A 101 1.35 -2.77 -13.14
C THR A 101 2.57 -2.11 -13.77
N ALA A 102 2.51 -0.80 -14.04
CA ALA A 102 3.65 -0.05 -14.58
C ALA A 102 4.82 0.01 -13.59
N VAL A 103 4.54 0.15 -12.28
CA VAL A 103 5.57 0.09 -11.21
C VAL A 103 6.22 -1.30 -11.18
N VAL A 104 5.42 -2.38 -11.18
CA VAL A 104 5.93 -3.77 -11.19
C VAL A 104 6.82 -4.01 -12.41
N ARG A 105 6.37 -3.59 -13.61
CA ARG A 105 7.14 -3.74 -14.85
C ARG A 105 8.47 -3.01 -14.77
N ARG A 106 8.48 -1.75 -14.38
CA ARG A 106 9.68 -0.93 -14.23
C ARG A 106 10.66 -1.54 -13.22
N THR A 107 10.15 -2.06 -12.08
CA THR A 107 10.97 -2.75 -11.08
C THR A 107 11.62 -4.03 -11.62
N ARG A 108 10.89 -4.82 -12.41
CA ARG A 108 11.43 -6.06 -13.02
C ARG A 108 12.43 -5.81 -14.14
N GLU A 109 12.29 -4.72 -14.87
CA GLU A 109 13.20 -4.32 -15.95
C GLU A 109 14.45 -3.60 -15.41
N ALA A 110 14.42 -3.19 -14.12
CA ALA A 110 15.53 -2.51 -13.49
C ALA A 110 16.77 -3.41 -13.37
N ARG A 111 17.94 -2.81 -13.59
CA ARG A 111 19.23 -3.51 -13.39
C ARG A 111 19.52 -3.65 -11.89
N PRO A 112 20.33 -4.65 -11.49
CA PRO A 112 20.85 -4.74 -10.12
C PRO A 112 21.45 -3.40 -9.67
N GLY A 113 21.16 -2.99 -8.42
CA GLY A 113 21.62 -1.72 -7.86
C GLY A 113 20.79 -0.48 -8.23
N THR A 114 19.93 -0.54 -9.27
CA THR A 114 19.10 0.61 -9.69
C THR A 114 18.21 1.13 -8.55
N TRP A 115 17.69 0.26 -7.71
CA TRP A 115 16.89 0.66 -6.56
C TRP A 115 17.68 1.48 -5.54
N LEU A 116 18.91 1.05 -5.22
CA LEU A 116 19.77 1.78 -4.30
C LEU A 116 20.23 3.12 -4.87
N ASP A 117 20.48 3.19 -6.18
CA ASP A 117 20.75 4.45 -6.88
C ASP A 117 19.54 5.38 -6.82
N TYR A 118 18.36 4.87 -7.13
CA TYR A 118 17.10 5.62 -7.04
C TYR A 118 16.89 6.15 -5.61
N LEU A 119 17.02 5.29 -4.59
CA LEU A 119 16.84 5.67 -3.20
C LEU A 119 17.87 6.72 -2.75
N ALA A 120 19.14 6.54 -3.12
CA ALA A 120 20.19 7.51 -2.78
C ALA A 120 19.95 8.88 -3.43
N ARG A 121 19.55 8.91 -4.71
CA ARG A 121 19.19 10.17 -5.41
C ARG A 121 17.97 10.83 -4.77
N LYS A 122 16.92 10.06 -4.52
CA LYS A 122 15.69 10.55 -3.87
C LYS A 122 15.98 11.15 -2.51
N LEU A 123 16.74 10.46 -1.67
CA LEU A 123 17.11 10.96 -0.34
C LEU A 123 18.02 12.19 -0.41
N ALA A 124 18.95 12.25 -1.36
CA ALA A 124 19.77 13.44 -1.58
C ALA A 124 18.91 14.66 -1.99
N ALA A 125 17.97 14.48 -2.92
CA ALA A 125 17.06 15.53 -3.38
C ALA A 125 16.19 16.11 -2.28
N VAL A 126 15.83 15.31 -1.25
CA VAL A 126 15.04 15.76 -0.09
C VAL A 126 15.92 16.23 1.10
N GLY A 127 17.22 16.30 0.93
CA GLY A 127 18.15 16.88 1.92
C GLY A 127 18.66 15.91 2.98
N ALA A 128 18.71 14.60 2.68
CA ALA A 128 19.34 13.64 3.57
C ALA A 128 20.85 13.94 3.77
N PRO A 129 21.37 13.83 4.99
CA PRO A 129 22.78 14.08 5.26
C PRO A 129 23.67 12.98 4.65
N GLU A 130 24.93 13.32 4.38
CA GLU A 130 25.88 12.41 3.68
C GLU A 130 26.13 11.10 4.45
N ASP A 131 26.13 11.13 5.77
CA ASP A 131 26.26 9.94 6.62
C ASP A 131 25.09 8.96 6.43
N HIS A 132 23.95 9.42 5.95
CA HIS A 132 22.81 8.57 5.57
C HIS A 132 22.93 8.02 4.13
N LEU A 133 23.62 8.71 3.24
CA LEU A 133 23.77 8.30 1.83
C LEU A 133 24.92 7.33 1.60
N VAL A 134 26.02 7.48 2.36
CA VAL A 134 27.24 6.63 2.24
C VAL A 134 26.95 5.14 2.37
N PRO A 135 26.19 4.64 3.38
CA PRO A 135 25.88 3.22 3.50
C PRO A 135 25.05 2.67 2.32
N LEU A 136 24.15 3.47 1.74
CA LEU A 136 23.35 3.06 0.57
C LEU A 136 24.24 2.87 -0.66
N ARG A 137 25.16 3.84 -0.89
CA ARG A 137 26.14 3.76 -1.99
C ARG A 137 27.08 2.57 -1.82
N ALA A 138 27.56 2.35 -0.58
CA ALA A 138 28.41 1.19 -0.28
C ALA A 138 27.68 -0.16 -0.45
N ALA A 139 26.40 -0.24 -0.09
CA ALA A 139 25.56 -1.41 -0.30
C ALA A 139 25.39 -1.70 -1.81
N ARG A 140 25.12 -0.67 -2.63
CA ARG A 140 25.09 -0.77 -4.09
C ARG A 140 26.41 -1.31 -4.65
N ASP A 141 27.53 -0.69 -4.28
CA ASP A 141 28.85 -1.03 -4.83
C ASP A 141 29.32 -2.44 -4.43
N SER A 142 28.80 -2.96 -3.32
CA SER A 142 29.10 -4.32 -2.84
C SER A 142 28.20 -5.40 -3.43
N GLY A 143 27.16 -5.05 -4.18
CA GLY A 143 26.14 -6.00 -4.68
C GLY A 143 25.33 -6.68 -3.57
N ARG A 144 25.31 -6.17 -2.34
CA ARG A 144 24.67 -6.83 -1.18
C ARG A 144 23.14 -6.81 -1.21
N MET A 145 22.53 -6.03 -2.08
CA MET A 145 21.08 -5.93 -2.23
C MET A 145 20.67 -6.06 -3.71
N ASP A 146 21.14 -7.12 -4.36
CA ASP A 146 20.81 -7.37 -5.76
C ASP A 146 19.39 -7.91 -5.98
N THR A 147 18.71 -8.30 -4.90
CA THR A 147 17.33 -8.79 -4.96
C THR A 147 16.38 -7.76 -4.37
N LEU A 148 15.60 -7.11 -5.23
CA LEU A 148 14.47 -6.30 -4.80
C LEU A 148 13.36 -7.20 -4.27
N PRO A 149 12.69 -6.85 -3.15
CA PRO A 149 11.46 -7.51 -2.75
C PRO A 149 10.45 -7.47 -3.91
N GLY A 150 9.80 -8.60 -4.19
CA GLY A 150 8.78 -8.69 -5.24
C GLY A 150 9.27 -8.99 -6.66
N LEU A 151 10.57 -9.27 -6.88
CA LEU A 151 11.08 -9.69 -8.20
C LEU A 151 10.42 -10.98 -8.74
N ARG A 152 9.88 -11.82 -7.86
CA ARG A 152 9.17 -13.06 -8.23
C ARG A 152 7.65 -12.85 -8.40
N SER A 153 7.14 -11.67 -8.08
CA SER A 153 5.72 -11.35 -8.29
C SER A 153 5.38 -11.46 -9.78
N ALA A 154 4.18 -11.95 -10.11
CA ALA A 154 3.76 -12.12 -11.49
C ALA A 154 3.56 -10.77 -12.20
N LEU A 155 3.82 -10.69 -13.51
CA LEU A 155 3.22 -9.61 -14.30
C LEU A 155 1.71 -9.88 -14.43
N PRO A 156 0.84 -8.92 -14.13
CA PRO A 156 -0.60 -9.11 -14.27
C PRO A 156 -1.01 -9.42 -15.71
N ASP A 157 -2.01 -10.30 -15.88
CA ASP A 157 -2.60 -10.67 -17.18
C ASP A 157 -3.78 -9.78 -17.54
N ARG A 158 -4.42 -9.24 -16.50
CA ARG A 158 -5.65 -8.44 -16.63
C ARG A 158 -5.45 -7.10 -15.98
N GLU A 159 -5.91 -6.07 -16.67
CA GLU A 159 -5.98 -4.73 -16.12
C GLU A 159 -7.30 -4.53 -15.40
N ILE A 160 -7.26 -4.00 -14.18
CA ILE A 160 -8.45 -3.56 -13.44
C ILE A 160 -8.81 -2.16 -13.91
N VAL A 161 -10.05 -2.02 -14.43
CA VAL A 161 -10.60 -0.73 -14.86
C VAL A 161 -11.41 -0.12 -13.71
N PRO A 162 -11.18 1.17 -13.35
CA PRO A 162 -11.95 1.83 -12.32
C PRO A 162 -13.46 1.77 -12.53
N GLY A 163 -14.20 1.31 -11.51
CA GLY A 163 -15.66 1.22 -11.53
C GLY A 163 -16.23 -0.05 -12.16
N GLU A 164 -15.40 -0.91 -12.76
CA GLU A 164 -15.90 -2.15 -13.34
C GLU A 164 -16.39 -3.16 -12.28
N LEU A 165 -17.34 -4.00 -12.67
CA LEU A 165 -17.60 -5.27 -12.00
C LEU A 165 -16.65 -6.31 -12.61
N LEU A 166 -15.80 -6.89 -11.76
CA LEU A 166 -14.90 -7.95 -12.20
C LEU A 166 -15.69 -9.18 -12.67
N ASP A 167 -15.25 -9.82 -13.74
CA ASP A 167 -15.87 -11.05 -14.27
C ASP A 167 -15.58 -12.25 -13.34
N LEU A 168 -16.29 -12.27 -12.21
CA LEU A 168 -16.26 -13.35 -11.21
C LEU A 168 -17.62 -14.05 -11.19
N ALA A 169 -17.68 -15.27 -11.67
CA ALA A 169 -18.91 -16.02 -11.77
C ALA A 169 -19.60 -16.18 -10.40
N GLY A 170 -20.85 -15.77 -10.31
CA GLY A 170 -21.65 -15.84 -9.08
C GLY A 170 -21.39 -14.71 -8.08
N ARG A 171 -20.49 -13.76 -8.35
CA ARG A 171 -20.12 -12.69 -7.40
C ARG A 171 -20.20 -11.31 -8.02
N ARG A 172 -20.51 -10.32 -7.20
CA ARG A 172 -20.60 -8.91 -7.61
C ARG A 172 -19.50 -8.09 -6.95
N LEU A 173 -18.27 -8.22 -7.44
CA LEU A 173 -17.11 -7.52 -6.92
C LEU A 173 -16.77 -6.32 -7.81
N ARG A 174 -16.96 -5.10 -7.29
CA ARG A 174 -16.66 -3.85 -7.99
C ARG A 174 -15.30 -3.30 -7.59
N ALA A 175 -14.49 -2.98 -8.59
CA ALA A 175 -13.22 -2.29 -8.38
C ALA A 175 -13.44 -0.77 -8.21
N ILE A 176 -12.86 -0.21 -7.14
CA ILE A 176 -12.89 1.22 -6.84
C ILE A 176 -11.44 1.70 -6.79
N TRP A 177 -11.05 2.52 -7.76
CA TRP A 177 -9.72 3.11 -7.75
C TRP A 177 -9.56 4.10 -6.60
N THR A 178 -8.58 3.87 -5.74
CA THR A 178 -8.30 4.61 -4.51
C THR A 178 -6.82 5.01 -4.44
N PRO A 179 -6.36 5.89 -5.35
CA PRO A 179 -4.97 6.34 -5.37
C PRO A 179 -4.60 7.07 -4.09
N GLY A 180 -3.30 7.13 -3.82
CA GLY A 180 -2.68 7.82 -2.69
C GLY A 180 -1.64 6.95 -1.99
N HIS A 181 -2.04 5.82 -1.40
CA HIS A 181 -1.10 4.84 -0.84
C HIS A 181 -0.14 4.29 -1.91
N THR A 182 -0.69 3.89 -3.05
CA THR A 182 0.01 3.71 -4.32
C THR A 182 -0.78 4.36 -5.45
N PRO A 183 -0.17 4.63 -6.63
CA PRO A 183 -0.88 5.23 -7.75
C PRO A 183 -2.02 4.38 -8.29
N GLY A 184 -1.88 3.06 -8.20
CA GLY A 184 -2.84 2.09 -8.72
C GLY A 184 -3.62 1.34 -7.65
N HIS A 185 -3.61 1.79 -6.39
CA HIS A 185 -4.37 1.12 -5.33
C HIS A 185 -5.85 1.02 -5.69
N VAL A 186 -6.46 -0.14 -5.43
CA VAL A 186 -7.90 -0.36 -5.56
C VAL A 186 -8.48 -0.96 -4.28
N CYS A 187 -9.62 -0.44 -3.86
CA CYS A 187 -10.53 -1.14 -2.96
C CYS A 187 -11.50 -1.98 -3.81
N LEU A 188 -11.99 -3.09 -3.24
CA LEU A 188 -12.91 -3.98 -3.92
C LEU A 188 -14.20 -4.06 -3.10
N HIS A 189 -15.32 -3.60 -3.68
CA HIS A 189 -16.63 -3.62 -3.03
C HIS A 189 -17.41 -4.84 -3.47
N LEU A 190 -17.63 -5.79 -2.57
CA LEU A 190 -18.49 -6.93 -2.75
C LEU A 190 -19.94 -6.48 -2.53
N GLU A 191 -20.66 -6.19 -3.63
CA GLU A 191 -22.02 -5.67 -3.66
C GLU A 191 -23.07 -6.76 -3.41
N GLU A 192 -23.00 -7.40 -2.24
CA GLU A 192 -23.88 -8.49 -1.84
C GLU A 192 -24.39 -8.25 -0.42
N GLU A 193 -25.56 -8.80 -0.07
CA GLU A 193 -26.06 -8.72 1.30
C GLU A 193 -25.08 -9.37 2.28
N HIS A 194 -24.82 -8.68 3.41
CA HIS A 194 -23.98 -9.24 4.45
C HIS A 194 -24.67 -10.46 5.09
N PRO A 195 -23.99 -11.62 5.22
CA PRO A 195 -24.61 -12.86 5.72
C PRO A 195 -25.20 -12.75 7.11
N SER A 196 -24.61 -11.89 7.97
CA SER A 196 -25.13 -11.56 9.31
C SER A 196 -26.12 -10.40 9.34
N ARG A 197 -26.58 -9.90 8.17
CA ARG A 197 -27.51 -8.79 8.02
C ARG A 197 -27.10 -7.53 8.81
N LEU A 198 -25.79 -7.24 8.85
CA LEU A 198 -25.29 -6.00 9.43
C LEU A 198 -25.85 -4.78 8.70
N PRO A 199 -26.00 -3.63 9.38
CA PRO A 199 -26.37 -2.38 8.72
C PRO A 199 -25.35 -1.99 7.66
N GLY A 200 -25.83 -1.52 6.51
CA GLY A 200 -25.01 -1.16 5.36
C GLY A 200 -25.17 -2.14 4.21
N HIS A 201 -24.44 -1.90 3.12
CA HIS A 201 -24.53 -2.70 1.90
C HIS A 201 -23.17 -3.26 1.49
N GLY A 202 -23.06 -4.59 1.49
CA GLY A 202 -21.88 -5.28 1.03
C GLY A 202 -20.68 -5.19 1.97
N ARG A 203 -19.54 -5.65 1.49
CA ARG A 203 -18.26 -5.69 2.19
C ARG A 203 -17.17 -5.04 1.35
N LEU A 204 -16.23 -4.35 2.00
CA LEU A 204 -15.13 -3.68 1.34
C LEU A 204 -13.81 -4.37 1.65
N PHE A 205 -13.18 -5.00 0.67
CA PHE A 205 -11.76 -5.33 0.75
C PHE A 205 -10.98 -4.03 0.52
N SER A 206 -10.44 -3.47 1.59
CA SER A 206 -9.86 -2.12 1.53
C SER A 206 -8.37 -2.10 1.22
N GLY A 207 -7.70 -3.25 1.10
CA GLY A 207 -6.25 -3.27 1.00
C GLY A 207 -5.63 -2.44 2.12
N ASP A 208 -4.72 -1.57 1.76
CA ASP A 208 -4.06 -0.62 2.68
C ASP A 208 -4.71 0.77 2.69
N HIS A 209 -5.79 0.97 1.95
CA HIS A 209 -6.46 2.28 1.90
C HIS A 209 -7.14 2.63 3.22
N LEU A 210 -7.82 1.68 3.87
CA LEU A 210 -8.58 1.90 5.09
C LEU A 210 -8.28 0.81 6.12
N LEU A 211 -7.43 1.13 7.09
CA LEU A 211 -6.94 0.24 8.16
C LEU A 211 -7.56 0.63 9.51
N PRO A 212 -7.91 -0.34 10.39
CA PRO A 212 -8.70 -0.03 11.61
C PRO A 212 -7.93 0.76 12.67
N GLY A 213 -6.63 0.55 12.84
CA GLY A 213 -5.88 1.12 13.96
C GLY A 213 -4.63 1.92 13.59
N ILE A 214 -4.27 1.97 12.31
CA ILE A 214 -3.11 2.72 11.79
C ILE A 214 -3.50 3.50 10.54
N SER A 215 -2.77 4.58 10.24
CA SER A 215 -2.82 5.23 8.93
C SER A 215 -1.88 4.51 7.96
N PRO A 216 -2.27 4.31 6.70
CA PRO A 216 -1.34 3.81 5.70
C PRO A 216 -0.24 4.84 5.41
N HIS A 217 0.93 4.36 4.97
CA HIS A 217 1.96 5.23 4.45
C HIS A 217 1.51 5.88 3.14
N ILE A 218 1.67 7.19 3.03
CA ILE A 218 1.44 7.95 1.80
C ILE A 218 2.80 8.48 1.33
N GLY A 219 3.28 7.94 0.22
CA GLY A 219 4.59 8.28 -0.31
C GLY A 219 4.57 8.66 -1.78
N LEU A 220 5.72 9.06 -2.28
CA LEU A 220 5.94 9.46 -3.66
C LEU A 220 6.63 8.32 -4.43
N TYR A 221 6.09 7.97 -5.58
CA TYR A 221 6.57 6.88 -6.45
C TYR A 221 7.23 7.38 -7.74
N GLU A 222 7.49 8.68 -7.81
CA GLU A 222 8.05 9.35 -8.96
C GLU A 222 9.57 9.20 -9.03
N ASP A 223 10.12 9.33 -10.25
CA ASP A 223 11.56 9.47 -10.41
C ASP A 223 11.99 10.83 -9.80
N PRO A 224 13.04 10.89 -8.96
CA PRO A 224 13.51 12.14 -8.36
C PRO A 224 13.99 13.16 -9.40
N ASP A 225 14.28 12.73 -10.63
CA ASP A 225 14.68 13.62 -11.73
C ASP A 225 13.46 14.17 -12.50
N GLU A 226 12.24 13.68 -12.21
CA GLU A 226 11.00 14.20 -12.79
C GLU A 226 10.38 15.26 -11.90
N VAL A 227 10.19 16.46 -12.45
CA VAL A 227 9.41 17.52 -11.79
C VAL A 227 7.94 17.18 -11.99
N THR A 228 7.29 16.68 -10.96
CA THR A 228 5.87 16.36 -11.02
C THR A 228 5.05 17.23 -10.07
N GLU A 229 3.79 17.42 -10.41
CA GLU A 229 2.81 18.10 -9.55
C GLU A 229 1.95 17.12 -8.74
N ALA A 230 2.41 15.88 -8.56
CA ALA A 230 1.65 14.87 -7.86
C ALA A 230 1.37 15.24 -6.41
N ASP A 231 0.16 14.95 -5.99
CA ASP A 231 -0.36 15.19 -4.64
C ASP A 231 -0.98 13.89 -4.09
N PRO A 232 -0.15 12.87 -3.78
CA PRO A 232 -0.67 11.58 -3.35
C PRO A 232 -1.48 11.66 -2.05
N LEU A 233 -1.18 12.63 -1.18
CA LEU A 233 -2.01 12.84 0.01
C LEU A 233 -3.38 13.40 -0.36
N GLY A 234 -3.45 14.34 -1.31
CA GLY A 234 -4.73 14.83 -1.83
C GLY A 234 -5.55 13.72 -2.46
N ASP A 235 -4.94 12.90 -3.31
CA ASP A 235 -5.58 11.74 -3.93
C ASP A 235 -6.11 10.75 -2.90
N TYR A 236 -5.33 10.50 -1.83
CA TYR A 236 -5.74 9.64 -0.72
C TYR A 236 -6.94 10.19 0.04
N LEU A 237 -6.93 11.48 0.42
CA LEU A 237 -8.02 12.13 1.14
C LEU A 237 -9.32 12.14 0.32
N ASP A 238 -9.24 12.46 -0.97
CA ASP A 238 -10.39 12.41 -1.89
C ASP A 238 -10.94 10.98 -2.03
N SER A 239 -10.04 9.99 -2.03
CA SER A 239 -10.41 8.57 -2.06
C SER A 239 -11.08 8.13 -0.76
N LEU A 240 -10.58 8.56 0.42
CA LEU A 240 -11.19 8.31 1.72
C LEU A 240 -12.63 8.84 1.77
N GLU A 241 -12.85 10.08 1.33
CA GLU A 241 -14.20 10.65 1.30
C GLU A 241 -15.17 9.84 0.41
N ARG A 242 -14.70 9.35 -0.74
CA ARG A 242 -15.52 8.49 -1.61
C ARG A 242 -15.87 7.17 -0.93
N ILE A 243 -14.89 6.52 -0.28
CA ILE A 243 -15.10 5.27 0.45
C ILE A 243 -16.04 5.46 1.64
N GLY A 244 -15.92 6.56 2.39
CA GLY A 244 -16.82 6.86 3.51
C GLY A 244 -18.30 7.00 3.14
N ARG A 245 -18.59 7.32 1.87
CA ARG A 245 -19.97 7.46 1.37
C ARG A 245 -20.59 6.15 0.89
N LEU A 246 -19.83 5.06 0.79
CA LEU A 246 -20.37 3.78 0.28
C LEU A 246 -21.38 3.12 1.22
N GLY A 247 -21.29 3.39 2.52
CA GLY A 247 -22.20 2.78 3.51
C GLY A 247 -22.07 1.27 3.61
N VAL A 248 -20.84 0.75 3.51
CA VAL A 248 -20.56 -0.69 3.59
C VAL A 248 -20.88 -1.26 4.98
N ALA A 249 -21.27 -2.52 5.03
CA ALA A 249 -21.61 -3.21 6.28
C ALA A 249 -20.35 -3.65 7.06
N GLU A 250 -19.27 -3.98 6.35
CA GLU A 250 -18.03 -4.46 6.92
C GLU A 250 -16.84 -4.08 6.04
N VAL A 251 -15.71 -3.73 6.66
CA VAL A 251 -14.42 -3.53 6.01
C VAL A 251 -13.51 -4.72 6.31
N LEU A 252 -12.94 -5.28 5.26
CA LEU A 252 -11.97 -6.37 5.27
C LEU A 252 -10.61 -5.81 4.82
N PRO A 253 -9.80 -5.28 5.76
CA PRO A 253 -8.51 -4.66 5.43
C PRO A 253 -7.43 -5.71 5.20
N ALA A 254 -6.30 -5.30 4.62
CA ALA A 254 -5.17 -6.20 4.45
C ALA A 254 -4.35 -6.39 5.74
N HIS A 255 -4.50 -5.51 6.73
CA HIS A 255 -3.79 -5.63 8.01
C HIS A 255 -4.74 -5.47 9.20
N GLN A 256 -4.34 -6.07 10.32
CA GLN A 256 -4.98 -6.04 11.63
C GLN A 256 -6.27 -6.89 11.67
N TYR A 257 -7.48 -6.31 11.52
CA TYR A 257 -8.77 -7.02 11.70
C TYR A 257 -9.93 -6.34 10.94
N ALA A 258 -10.96 -7.12 10.63
CA ALA A 258 -12.19 -6.61 10.03
C ALA A 258 -13.00 -5.73 11.00
N PHE A 259 -13.69 -4.71 10.48
CA PHE A 259 -14.44 -3.77 11.30
C PHE A 259 -15.68 -3.19 10.57
N PRO A 260 -16.73 -2.75 11.30
CA PRO A 260 -18.00 -2.36 10.66
C PRO A 260 -18.11 -0.87 10.33
N ASP A 261 -17.43 0.05 11.04
CA ASP A 261 -17.63 1.51 10.89
C ASP A 261 -16.62 2.16 9.96
N ALA A 262 -16.80 1.92 8.65
CA ALA A 262 -15.98 2.57 7.63
C ALA A 262 -16.05 4.11 7.68
N ALA A 263 -17.26 4.67 7.85
CA ALA A 263 -17.46 6.12 7.84
C ALA A 263 -16.84 6.80 9.08
N GLY A 264 -16.91 6.16 10.24
CA GLY A 264 -16.24 6.64 11.46
C GLY A 264 -14.74 6.63 11.27
N ARG A 265 -14.17 5.52 10.76
CA ARG A 265 -12.74 5.40 10.53
C ARG A 265 -12.21 6.39 9.48
N VAL A 266 -12.97 6.65 8.42
CA VAL A 266 -12.64 7.68 7.43
C VAL A 266 -12.54 9.07 8.09
N ARG A 267 -13.48 9.46 8.94
CA ARG A 267 -13.41 10.74 9.66
C ARG A 267 -12.14 10.84 10.53
N GLU A 268 -11.82 9.79 11.28
CA GLU A 268 -10.61 9.75 12.11
C GLU A 268 -9.34 9.96 11.27
N LEU A 269 -9.25 9.34 10.08
CA LEU A 269 -8.10 9.49 9.20
C LEU A 269 -8.03 10.88 8.56
N LEU A 270 -9.16 11.47 8.16
CA LEU A 270 -9.22 12.83 7.66
C LEU A 270 -8.75 13.85 8.72
N ASP A 271 -9.26 13.70 9.94
CA ASP A 271 -8.87 14.55 11.09
C ASP A 271 -7.37 14.38 11.40
N HIS A 272 -6.86 13.14 11.42
CA HIS A 272 -5.46 12.83 11.63
C HIS A 272 -4.54 13.55 10.61
N HIS A 273 -4.88 13.51 9.32
CA HIS A 273 -4.06 14.17 8.31
C HIS A 273 -4.15 15.71 8.38
N GLU A 274 -5.31 16.29 8.73
CA GLU A 274 -5.40 17.75 8.93
C GLU A 274 -4.59 18.21 10.17
N GLU A 275 -4.59 17.42 11.25
CA GLU A 275 -3.72 17.68 12.41
C GLU A 275 -2.25 17.62 12.02
N ARG A 276 -1.81 16.62 11.23
CA ARG A 276 -0.44 16.51 10.73
C ARG A 276 -0.07 17.68 9.81
N LEU A 277 -0.95 18.08 8.88
CA LEU A 277 -0.74 19.25 8.01
C LEU A 277 -0.60 20.54 8.83
N THR A 278 -1.42 20.71 9.86
CA THR A 278 -1.34 21.86 10.77
C THR A 278 -0.04 21.87 11.57
N GLY A 279 0.36 20.73 12.13
CA GLY A 279 1.63 20.58 12.85
C GLY A 279 2.83 20.87 11.95
N LEU A 280 2.82 20.34 10.73
CA LEU A 280 3.89 20.56 9.75
C LEU A 280 3.99 22.03 9.32
N LEU A 281 2.85 22.70 9.11
CA LEU A 281 2.82 24.13 8.80
C LEU A 281 3.47 24.96 9.92
N GLY A 282 3.26 24.58 11.18
CA GLY A 282 3.92 25.24 12.33
C GLY A 282 5.45 25.10 12.31
N LEU A 283 6.01 24.05 11.72
CA LEU A 283 7.45 23.86 11.55
C LEU A 283 8.04 24.73 10.44
N LEU A 284 7.23 25.11 9.45
CA LEU A 284 7.63 25.87 8.25
C LEU A 284 7.75 27.39 8.47
N ALA A 285 7.82 27.87 9.71
CA ALA A 285 8.12 29.28 10.01
C ALA A 285 9.48 29.73 9.46
N THR A 286 10.37 28.81 9.15
CA THR A 286 11.64 28.99 8.45
C THR A 286 11.78 27.92 7.37
N PRO A 287 12.53 28.20 6.27
CA PRO A 287 12.74 27.21 5.21
C PRO A 287 13.32 25.88 5.72
N LEU A 288 12.73 24.77 5.32
CA LEU A 288 13.16 23.41 5.69
C LEU A 288 13.06 22.46 4.50
N THR A 289 14.04 21.55 4.40
CA THR A 289 13.96 20.40 3.48
C THR A 289 12.98 19.34 4.00
N PRO A 290 12.43 18.45 3.15
CA PRO A 290 11.59 17.32 3.61
C PRO A 290 12.29 16.44 4.64
N TRP A 291 13.60 16.24 4.52
CA TRP A 291 14.38 15.52 5.55
C TRP A 291 14.29 16.21 6.91
N ARG A 292 14.53 17.54 6.96
CA ARG A 292 14.47 18.31 8.21
C ARG A 292 13.06 18.40 8.78
N LEU A 293 12.03 18.37 7.91
CA LEU A 293 10.65 18.25 8.34
C LEU A 293 10.42 16.92 9.03
N ALA A 294 10.82 15.79 8.39
CA ALA A 294 10.68 14.46 8.96
C ALA A 294 11.38 14.31 10.33
N GLU A 295 12.56 14.93 10.51
CA GLU A 295 13.27 14.95 11.80
C GLU A 295 12.48 15.65 12.92
N ARG A 296 11.59 16.58 12.59
CA ARG A 296 10.86 17.42 13.55
C ARG A 296 9.39 17.08 13.70
N MET A 297 8.85 16.30 12.77
CA MET A 297 7.48 15.80 12.85
C MET A 297 7.31 14.83 14.03
N GLU A 298 6.11 14.77 14.56
CA GLU A 298 5.74 13.77 15.55
C GLU A 298 5.51 12.41 14.89
N TRP A 299 6.18 11.38 15.41
CA TRP A 299 6.05 9.99 15.01
C TRP A 299 5.63 9.15 16.22
N ASN A 300 5.19 7.91 16.01
CA ASN A 300 4.88 6.95 17.08
C ASN A 300 6.10 6.58 17.96
N ARG A 301 7.30 7.02 17.59
CA ARG A 301 8.56 6.92 18.32
C ARG A 301 9.48 8.09 17.95
N PRO A 302 10.41 8.49 18.83
CA PRO A 302 11.40 9.54 18.50
C PRO A 302 12.16 9.21 17.22
N TRP A 303 12.52 10.25 16.44
CA TRP A 303 13.25 10.11 15.17
C TRP A 303 14.50 9.24 15.29
N GLU A 304 15.27 9.38 16.37
CA GLU A 304 16.51 8.64 16.62
C GLU A 304 16.26 7.14 16.79
N GLN A 305 15.05 6.75 17.17
CA GLN A 305 14.63 5.35 17.35
C GLN A 305 13.98 4.77 16.07
N ILE A 306 13.76 5.59 15.05
CA ILE A 306 13.31 5.07 13.74
C ILE A 306 14.50 4.32 13.11
N PRO A 307 14.31 3.01 12.77
CA PRO A 307 15.36 2.24 12.13
C PRO A 307 15.89 2.94 10.87
N TYR A 308 17.18 2.88 10.64
CA TYR A 308 17.83 3.54 9.51
C TYR A 308 17.13 3.26 8.18
N GLY A 309 16.81 2.00 7.89
CA GLY A 309 16.12 1.60 6.65
C GLY A 309 14.65 2.04 6.55
N SER A 310 14.05 2.54 7.64
CA SER A 310 12.66 3.03 7.66
C SER A 310 12.56 4.56 7.59
N ARG A 311 13.67 5.28 7.70
CA ARG A 311 13.67 6.75 7.65
C ARG A 311 13.25 7.30 6.29
N ASN A 312 13.57 6.58 5.22
CA ASN A 312 13.11 6.91 3.86
C ASN A 312 11.57 6.94 3.76
N ILE A 313 10.87 6.05 4.48
CA ILE A 313 9.41 6.03 4.54
C ILE A 313 8.88 7.29 5.22
N ALA A 314 9.43 7.63 6.40
CA ALA A 314 9.05 8.83 7.13
C ALA A 314 9.32 10.13 6.34
N VAL A 315 10.46 10.20 5.64
CA VAL A 315 10.80 11.36 4.79
C VAL A 315 9.87 11.47 3.59
N SER A 316 9.54 10.37 2.95
CA SER A 316 8.59 10.34 1.82
C SER A 316 7.19 10.78 2.27
N GLU A 317 6.78 10.40 3.48
CA GLU A 317 5.50 10.87 4.06
C GLU A 317 5.53 12.37 4.39
N ALA A 318 6.64 12.89 4.95
CA ALA A 318 6.81 14.32 5.20
C ALA A 318 6.78 15.11 3.88
N GLU A 319 7.41 14.60 2.83
CA GLU A 319 7.39 15.20 1.50
C GLU A 319 5.98 15.23 0.90
N ALA A 320 5.21 14.13 1.00
CA ALA A 320 3.83 14.09 0.54
C ALA A 320 2.95 15.14 1.25
N HIS A 321 3.12 15.30 2.57
CA HIS A 321 2.39 16.31 3.34
C HIS A 321 2.78 17.76 2.98
N VAL A 322 4.07 18.07 2.79
CA VAL A 322 4.47 19.41 2.41
C VAL A 322 4.01 19.77 0.99
N ARG A 323 4.06 18.82 0.05
CA ARG A 323 3.50 19.03 -1.30
C ARG A 323 1.99 19.31 -1.26
N ARG A 324 1.25 18.63 -0.38
CA ARG A 324 -0.16 18.93 -0.15
C ARG A 324 -0.35 20.37 0.36
N LEU A 325 0.47 20.86 1.30
CA LEU A 325 0.41 22.24 1.75
C LEU A 325 0.69 23.24 0.61
N VAL A 326 1.64 22.93 -0.27
CA VAL A 326 1.91 23.74 -1.47
C VAL A 326 0.69 23.78 -2.40
N LYS A 327 0.08 22.63 -2.65
CA LYS A 327 -1.13 22.53 -3.49
C LYS A 327 -2.31 23.31 -2.91
N LEU A 328 -2.40 23.40 -1.59
CA LEU A 328 -3.40 24.19 -0.85
C LEU A 328 -3.05 25.69 -0.75
N GLY A 329 -1.88 26.12 -1.25
CA GLY A 329 -1.41 27.50 -1.13
C GLY A 329 -1.05 27.91 0.31
N ARG A 330 -0.80 26.95 1.22
CA ARG A 330 -0.41 27.16 2.63
C ARG A 330 1.11 27.17 2.83
N ALA A 331 1.85 26.64 1.86
CA ALA A 331 3.31 26.65 1.81
C ALA A 331 3.78 26.88 0.37
N GLU A 332 5.04 27.27 0.22
CA GLU A 332 5.68 27.40 -1.09
C GLU A 332 7.09 26.81 -1.10
N ALA A 333 7.55 26.37 -2.28
CA ALA A 333 8.93 25.97 -2.48
C ALA A 333 9.81 27.22 -2.59
N VAL A 334 10.97 27.23 -1.91
CA VAL A 334 11.91 28.35 -1.92
C VAL A 334 12.76 28.29 -3.19
N PRO A 335 12.64 29.29 -4.10
CA PRO A 335 13.36 29.23 -5.38
C PRO A 335 14.88 29.21 -5.20
N GLY A 336 15.55 28.34 -5.95
CA GLY A 336 17.03 28.30 -6.02
C GLY A 336 17.70 27.55 -4.87
N THR A 337 16.95 26.86 -4.00
CA THR A 337 17.53 25.95 -3.00
C THR A 337 17.77 24.57 -3.61
N ASP A 338 18.89 23.95 -3.27
CA ASP A 338 19.27 22.59 -3.61
C ASP A 338 19.98 21.96 -2.40
N PRO A 339 19.38 21.00 -1.70
CA PRO A 339 18.05 20.42 -1.91
C PRO A 339 16.89 21.41 -1.74
N MET A 340 15.73 21.11 -2.32
CA MET A 340 14.53 21.95 -2.25
C MET A 340 14.09 22.16 -0.80
N GLU A 341 13.87 23.43 -0.44
CA GLU A 341 13.29 23.85 0.83
C GLU A 341 11.87 24.39 0.64
N TYR A 342 11.10 24.33 1.70
CA TYR A 342 9.71 24.81 1.75
C TYR A 342 9.52 25.74 2.94
N VAL A 343 8.63 26.73 2.80
CA VAL A 343 8.27 27.70 3.84
C VAL A 343 6.77 27.95 3.83
N ALA A 344 6.19 28.29 4.99
CA ALA A 344 4.79 28.68 5.07
C ALA A 344 4.55 30.04 4.37
N VAL A 345 3.37 30.19 3.74
CA VAL A 345 2.91 31.45 3.11
C VAL A 345 2.13 32.29 4.11
#